data_28d532fce38e84326c26a70449597fde
#
_entry.id   28d532fce38e84326c26a70449597fde
#
_cell.length_a   1.000
_cell.length_b   1.000
_cell.length_c   1.000
_cell.angle_alpha   90.00
_cell.angle_beta   90.00
_cell.angle_gamma   90.00
#
_symmetry.space_group_name_H-M   'P 1'
#
loop_
_entity.id
_entity.type
_entity.pdbx_description
1 polymer ?
#
loop_
_entity_poly.entity_id
_entity_poly.type
_entity_poly.pdbx_seq_one_letter_code
_entity_poly.pdbx_strand_id
1 'polypeptide(L)'
;LLLFPFLLGCSQKEKEFTVLQWNIWQEGTVIPGGYDAIVNEIARLRPDFVTLSEVRNYENTNFTARLVQSLKEKGETYYSFYTYDTGLLSRYPITDSLTVFPEKNDHGSIYRLTADMNGQKIAVYTAHLDYLDDAYYNVRGYDGSTWEEIPIPTTVEEVLKRNVASQRDDAIRLFIEQAKKDRAAGYTIILGGDFNEPSHQDWTEET
;
A
#
# COMPACT_ATOMS: atom_id res chain seq x y z
N LEU A 1 23.63 -3.10 56.76
CA LEU A 1 23.63 -3.86 55.49
C LEU A 1 22.57 -3.25 54.58
N LEU A 2 23.03 -2.41 53.63
CA LEU A 2 22.13 -1.82 52.60
C LEU A 2 22.09 -2.76 51.40
N LEU A 3 20.92 -3.39 51.15
CA LEU A 3 20.64 -4.09 49.93
C LEU A 3 20.24 -3.07 48.82
N PHE A 4 21.08 -2.91 47.83
CA PHE A 4 20.70 -2.22 46.57
C PHE A 4 19.95 -3.20 45.68
N PRO A 5 18.71 -2.91 45.26
CA PRO A 5 18.07 -3.71 44.24
C PRO A 5 18.73 -3.42 42.87
N PHE A 6 19.36 -4.43 42.29
CA PHE A 6 19.77 -4.42 40.89
C PHE A 6 18.49 -4.39 40.03
N LEU A 7 18.13 -3.23 39.48
CA LEU A 7 17.18 -3.12 38.38
C LEU A 7 17.88 -3.62 37.12
N LEU A 8 17.70 -4.91 36.79
CA LEU A 8 17.97 -5.43 35.48
C LEU A 8 17.00 -4.76 34.50
N GLY A 9 17.44 -3.67 33.90
CA GLY A 9 16.76 -3.08 32.75
C GLY A 9 16.78 -4.10 31.61
N CYS A 10 15.65 -4.76 31.36
CA CYS A 10 15.46 -5.56 30.16
C CYS A 10 15.39 -4.56 28.99
N SER A 11 16.52 -4.32 28.34
CA SER A 11 16.56 -3.64 27.04
C SER A 11 15.81 -4.54 26.05
N GLN A 12 14.52 -4.27 25.81
CA GLN A 12 13.85 -4.84 24.67
C GLN A 12 14.60 -4.34 23.43
N LYS A 13 15.26 -5.26 22.74
CA LYS A 13 15.87 -4.98 21.45
C LYS A 13 14.74 -4.52 20.52
N GLU A 14 14.83 -3.32 19.99
CA GLU A 14 13.90 -2.85 18.97
C GLU A 14 13.89 -3.87 17.84
N LYS A 15 12.70 -4.32 17.45
CA LYS A 15 12.55 -5.25 16.35
C LYS A 15 12.37 -4.43 15.09
N GLU A 16 13.36 -4.47 14.23
CA GLU A 16 13.31 -3.87 12.89
C GLU A 16 12.64 -4.81 11.92
N PHE A 17 11.93 -4.26 10.95
CA PHE A 17 11.40 -4.96 9.79
C PHE A 17 11.46 -4.05 8.57
N THR A 18 11.43 -4.67 7.40
CA THR A 18 11.54 -3.98 6.12
C THR A 18 10.24 -4.12 5.33
N VAL A 19 9.82 -3.02 4.69
CA VAL A 19 8.65 -2.97 3.82
C VAL A 19 9.07 -2.46 2.45
N LEU A 20 8.69 -3.19 1.41
CA LEU A 20 8.77 -2.73 0.04
C LEU A 20 7.40 -2.28 -0.41
N GLN A 21 7.26 -0.99 -0.80
CA GLN A 21 6.09 -0.49 -1.50
C GLN A 21 6.49 -0.23 -2.96
N TRP A 22 5.65 -0.71 -3.92
CA TRP A 22 5.97 -0.57 -5.33
C TRP A 22 4.70 -0.59 -6.20
N ASN A 23 4.50 0.44 -7.03
CA ASN A 23 3.61 0.35 -8.17
C ASN A 23 4.34 -0.40 -9.29
N ILE A 24 3.84 -1.57 -9.68
CA ILE A 24 4.49 -2.50 -10.61
C ILE A 24 4.03 -2.34 -12.06
N TRP A 25 3.35 -1.25 -12.35
CA TRP A 25 2.87 -0.88 -13.67
C TRP A 25 2.27 -2.05 -14.44
N GLN A 26 1.02 -2.37 -14.09
CA GLN A 26 0.24 -3.44 -14.72
C GLN A 26 0.97 -4.80 -14.71
N GLU A 27 1.44 -5.21 -13.53
CA GLU A 27 2.15 -6.48 -13.32
C GLU A 27 3.47 -6.59 -14.12
N GLY A 28 4.06 -5.46 -14.50
CA GLY A 28 5.26 -5.42 -15.35
C GLY A 28 5.01 -5.82 -16.80
N THR A 29 3.75 -5.94 -17.25
CA THR A 29 3.42 -6.37 -18.61
C THR A 29 3.79 -5.33 -19.67
N VAL A 30 3.92 -4.08 -19.27
CA VAL A 30 4.24 -2.94 -20.16
C VAL A 30 5.70 -2.95 -20.63
N ILE A 31 6.57 -3.67 -19.92
CA ILE A 31 8.01 -3.71 -20.21
C ILE A 31 8.44 -5.17 -20.47
N PRO A 32 9.19 -5.45 -21.57
CA PRO A 32 9.75 -6.78 -21.79
C PRO A 32 10.59 -7.25 -20.58
N GLY A 33 10.26 -8.41 -20.01
CA GLY A 33 10.92 -8.96 -18.82
C GLY A 33 10.52 -8.29 -17.50
N GLY A 34 9.49 -7.44 -17.49
CA GLY A 34 9.06 -6.71 -16.30
C GLY A 34 8.65 -7.61 -15.14
N TYR A 35 7.93 -8.70 -15.40
CA TYR A 35 7.59 -9.68 -14.37
C TYR A 35 8.85 -10.30 -13.71
N ASP A 36 9.82 -10.72 -14.52
CA ASP A 36 11.07 -11.29 -14.00
C ASP A 36 11.87 -10.27 -13.19
N ALA A 37 11.83 -9.01 -13.61
CA ALA A 37 12.46 -7.92 -12.87
C ALA A 37 11.81 -7.74 -11.49
N ILE A 38 10.47 -7.78 -11.40
CA ILE A 38 9.74 -7.72 -10.12
C ILE A 38 10.14 -8.88 -9.20
N VAL A 39 10.13 -10.11 -9.71
CA VAL A 39 10.55 -11.31 -8.94
C VAL A 39 11.99 -11.17 -8.46
N ASN A 40 12.90 -10.76 -9.35
CA ASN A 40 14.32 -10.63 -9.02
C ASN A 40 14.57 -9.57 -7.95
N GLU A 41 13.89 -8.44 -8.03
CA GLU A 41 14.08 -7.34 -7.09
C GLU A 41 13.53 -7.68 -5.70
N ILE A 42 12.36 -8.29 -5.61
CA ILE A 42 11.83 -8.76 -4.33
C ILE A 42 12.75 -9.83 -3.71
N ALA A 43 13.25 -10.78 -4.52
CA ALA A 43 14.19 -11.80 -4.06
C ALA A 43 15.52 -11.22 -3.59
N ARG A 44 16.00 -10.15 -4.23
CA ARG A 44 17.25 -9.43 -3.87
C ARG A 44 17.10 -8.63 -2.58
N LEU A 45 15.99 -7.88 -2.45
CA LEU A 45 15.74 -7.01 -1.29
C LEU A 45 15.30 -7.79 -0.06
N ARG A 46 14.62 -8.91 -0.25
CA ARG A 46 14.11 -9.78 0.82
C ARG A 46 13.29 -9.05 1.89
N PRO A 47 12.35 -8.16 1.52
CA PRO A 47 11.58 -7.42 2.50
C PRO A 47 10.70 -8.36 3.34
N ASP A 48 10.41 -7.95 4.58
CA ASP A 48 9.50 -8.67 5.46
C ASP A 48 8.06 -8.62 4.96
N PHE A 49 7.67 -7.46 4.42
CA PHE A 49 6.36 -7.23 3.82
C PHE A 49 6.49 -6.52 2.47
N VAL A 50 5.57 -6.84 1.56
CA VAL A 50 5.49 -6.18 0.25
C VAL A 50 4.08 -5.68 0.03
N THR A 51 3.94 -4.42 -0.37
CA THR A 51 2.70 -3.79 -0.83
C THR A 51 2.88 -3.42 -2.30
N LEU A 52 1.97 -3.86 -3.14
CA LEU A 52 2.03 -3.64 -4.58
C LEU A 52 0.78 -2.88 -5.04
N SER A 53 0.94 -1.99 -6.01
CA SER A 53 -0.15 -1.37 -6.75
C SER A 53 -0.12 -1.86 -8.20
N GLU A 54 -1.28 -1.85 -8.87
CA GLU A 54 -1.51 -2.32 -10.23
C GLU A 54 -1.38 -3.83 -10.43
N VAL A 55 -1.92 -4.60 -9.48
CA VAL A 55 -2.15 -6.04 -9.61
C VAL A 55 -3.50 -6.29 -10.29
N ARG A 56 -3.49 -6.59 -11.58
CA ARG A 56 -4.69 -6.68 -12.42
C ARG A 56 -5.21 -8.10 -12.61
N ASN A 57 -4.46 -9.11 -12.20
CA ASN A 57 -4.78 -10.54 -12.39
C ASN A 57 -5.10 -10.87 -13.86
N TYR A 58 -4.27 -10.40 -14.78
CA TYR A 58 -4.45 -10.61 -16.21
C TYR A 58 -4.63 -12.10 -16.55
N GLU A 59 -5.41 -12.38 -17.59
CA GLU A 59 -5.73 -13.73 -18.05
C GLU A 59 -6.40 -14.61 -16.98
N ASN A 60 -7.13 -14.00 -16.05
CA ASN A 60 -7.76 -14.67 -14.91
C ASN A 60 -6.76 -15.44 -14.03
N THR A 61 -5.51 -14.98 -13.95
CA THR A 61 -4.50 -15.54 -13.06
C THR A 61 -4.58 -14.90 -11.68
N ASN A 62 -4.05 -15.59 -10.67
CA ASN A 62 -3.78 -14.98 -9.36
C ASN A 62 -2.33 -14.51 -9.35
N PHE A 63 -2.08 -13.25 -9.62
CA PHE A 63 -0.74 -12.68 -9.72
C PHE A 63 0.08 -12.89 -8.46
N THR A 64 -0.47 -12.62 -7.27
CA THR A 64 0.29 -12.76 -6.02
C THR A 64 0.64 -14.20 -5.72
N ALA A 65 -0.23 -15.17 -6.06
CA ALA A 65 0.10 -16.59 -5.94
C ALA A 65 1.21 -17.00 -6.90
N ARG A 66 1.16 -16.54 -8.17
CA ARG A 66 2.23 -16.75 -9.15
C ARG A 66 3.55 -16.16 -8.67
N LEU A 67 3.52 -14.93 -8.12
CA LEU A 67 4.69 -14.26 -7.61
C LEU A 67 5.31 -15.02 -6.41
N VAL A 68 4.50 -15.49 -5.48
CA VAL A 68 4.95 -16.33 -4.35
C VAL A 68 5.62 -17.63 -4.83
N GLN A 69 5.05 -18.26 -5.88
CA GLN A 69 5.64 -19.47 -6.47
C GLN A 69 7.00 -19.18 -7.11
N SER A 70 7.11 -18.11 -7.90
CA SER A 70 8.40 -17.70 -8.51
C SER A 70 9.45 -17.31 -7.47
N LEU A 71 9.05 -16.66 -6.37
CA LEU A 71 9.95 -16.36 -5.26
C LEU A 71 10.43 -17.64 -4.55
N LYS A 72 9.53 -18.62 -4.39
CA LYS A 72 9.90 -19.93 -3.82
C LYS A 72 10.94 -20.66 -4.67
N GLU A 73 10.87 -20.58 -5.99
CA GLU A 73 11.88 -21.15 -6.91
C GLU A 73 13.25 -20.48 -6.76
N LYS A 74 13.29 -19.25 -6.24
CA LYS A 74 14.51 -18.50 -5.86
C LYS A 74 14.96 -18.73 -4.42
N GLY A 75 14.27 -19.64 -3.68
CA GLY A 75 14.59 -19.95 -2.28
C GLY A 75 13.98 -18.98 -1.26
N GLU A 76 13.09 -18.10 -1.68
CA GLU A 76 12.42 -17.15 -0.79
C GLU A 76 11.00 -17.63 -0.44
N THR A 77 10.63 -17.57 0.84
CA THR A 77 9.31 -17.96 1.30
C THR A 77 8.47 -16.73 1.60
N TYR A 78 7.33 -16.63 0.94
CA TYR A 78 6.31 -15.62 1.18
C TYR A 78 4.93 -16.24 1.23
N TYR A 79 4.01 -15.53 1.87
CA TYR A 79 2.58 -15.82 1.95
C TYR A 79 1.82 -14.66 1.31
N SER A 80 0.72 -14.98 0.64
CA SER A 80 -0.19 -13.99 0.04
C SER A 80 -1.62 -14.51 0.08
N PHE A 81 -2.57 -13.69 -0.28
CA PHE A 81 -3.95 -14.05 -0.54
C PHE A 81 -4.44 -13.32 -1.79
N TYR A 82 -5.59 -13.71 -2.31
CA TYR A 82 -6.15 -13.07 -3.50
C TYR A 82 -6.56 -11.62 -3.21
N THR A 83 -6.07 -10.71 -4.02
CA THR A 83 -6.44 -9.29 -4.03
C THR A 83 -6.61 -8.87 -5.48
N TYR A 84 -7.20 -7.71 -5.72
CA TYR A 84 -7.29 -7.10 -7.05
C TYR A 84 -6.88 -5.64 -6.96
N ASP A 85 -6.23 -5.16 -8.02
CA ASP A 85 -5.65 -3.81 -8.14
C ASP A 85 -4.45 -3.56 -7.23
N THR A 86 -4.37 -4.22 -6.10
CA THR A 86 -3.22 -4.19 -5.18
C THR A 86 -2.73 -5.61 -4.87
N GLY A 87 -1.55 -5.72 -4.24
CA GLY A 87 -0.98 -6.99 -3.80
C GLY A 87 -0.34 -6.89 -2.42
N LEU A 88 -0.40 -7.98 -1.66
CA LEU A 88 0.22 -8.10 -0.34
C LEU A 88 1.00 -9.40 -0.23
N LEU A 89 2.27 -9.30 0.19
CA LEU A 89 3.08 -10.46 0.55
C LEU A 89 3.65 -10.27 1.95
N SER A 90 3.82 -11.38 2.66
CA SER A 90 4.46 -11.43 3.98
C SER A 90 5.43 -12.60 4.06
N ARG A 91 6.59 -12.41 4.67
CA ARG A 91 7.49 -13.53 5.04
C ARG A 91 6.97 -14.35 6.23
N TYR A 92 6.01 -13.81 6.95
CA TYR A 92 5.36 -14.46 8.09
C TYR A 92 4.00 -15.02 7.68
N PRO A 93 3.57 -16.15 8.25
CA PRO A 93 2.22 -16.67 7.99
C PRO A 93 1.15 -15.64 8.24
N ILE A 94 0.22 -15.51 7.29
CA ILE A 94 -0.92 -14.60 7.41
C ILE A 94 -1.88 -15.18 8.44
N THR A 95 -2.21 -14.39 9.46
CA THR A 95 -3.14 -14.79 10.53
C THR A 95 -4.58 -14.36 10.25
N ASP A 96 -4.76 -13.29 9.47
CA ASP A 96 -6.07 -12.81 9.01
C ASP A 96 -5.91 -11.90 7.79
N SER A 97 -6.95 -11.80 6.97
CA SER A 97 -6.99 -10.90 5.81
C SER A 97 -8.36 -10.24 5.68
N LEU A 98 -8.39 -9.03 5.14
CA LEU A 98 -9.60 -8.24 5.01
C LEU A 98 -9.56 -7.35 3.76
N THR A 99 -10.68 -7.29 3.04
CA THR A 99 -10.95 -6.21 2.08
C THR A 99 -11.50 -5.02 2.84
N VAL A 100 -10.76 -3.92 2.87
CA VAL A 100 -11.12 -2.68 3.58
C VAL A 100 -11.92 -1.77 2.66
N PHE A 101 -11.44 -1.59 1.44
CA PHE A 101 -12.12 -0.86 0.37
C PHE A 101 -12.04 -1.73 -0.89
N PRO A 102 -13.17 -2.30 -1.36
CA PRO A 102 -13.18 -3.16 -2.54
C PRO A 102 -13.02 -2.33 -3.81
N GLU A 103 -12.22 -2.82 -4.74
CA GLU A 103 -12.15 -2.26 -6.08
C GLU A 103 -13.53 -2.29 -6.74
N LYS A 104 -13.92 -1.19 -7.34
CA LYS A 104 -15.15 -1.05 -8.13
C LYS A 104 -14.98 0.05 -9.17
N ASN A 105 -15.19 -0.30 -10.43
CA ASN A 105 -15.11 0.64 -11.57
C ASN A 105 -13.75 1.37 -11.67
N ASP A 106 -12.68 0.70 -11.30
CA ASP A 106 -11.29 1.22 -11.33
C ASP A 106 -11.03 2.42 -10.39
N HIS A 107 -11.81 2.53 -9.32
CA HIS A 107 -11.63 3.56 -8.29
C HIS A 107 -10.69 3.15 -7.14
N GLY A 108 -9.86 2.15 -7.38
CA GLY A 108 -8.85 1.70 -6.43
C GLY A 108 -9.34 0.71 -5.38
N SER A 109 -8.42 0.28 -4.53
CA SER A 109 -8.69 -0.71 -3.50
C SER A 109 -7.80 -0.57 -2.27
N ILE A 110 -8.26 -1.06 -1.13
CA ILE A 110 -7.46 -1.24 0.08
C ILE A 110 -7.70 -2.64 0.65
N TYR A 111 -6.62 -3.40 0.83
CA TYR A 111 -6.64 -4.68 1.52
C TYR A 111 -5.72 -4.65 2.73
N ARG A 112 -5.97 -5.56 3.67
CA ARG A 112 -5.17 -5.74 4.88
C ARG A 112 -4.78 -7.20 5.04
N LEU A 113 -3.56 -7.45 5.48
CA LEU A 113 -3.17 -8.70 6.13
C LEU A 113 -2.74 -8.43 7.57
N THR A 114 -2.83 -9.45 8.42
CA THR A 114 -2.16 -9.46 9.72
C THR A 114 -1.20 -10.64 9.81
N ALA A 115 -0.11 -10.43 10.54
CA ALA A 115 0.89 -11.46 10.80
C ALA A 115 1.44 -11.31 12.22
N ASP A 116 1.99 -12.40 12.75
CA ASP A 116 2.80 -12.39 13.96
C ASP A 116 4.28 -12.46 13.58
N MET A 117 4.99 -11.38 13.82
CA MET A 117 6.43 -11.31 13.62
C MET A 117 7.15 -11.59 14.94
N ASN A 118 7.33 -12.87 15.27
CA ASN A 118 8.04 -13.29 16.48
C ASN A 118 7.47 -12.65 17.76
N GLY A 119 6.16 -12.65 17.92
CA GLY A 119 5.42 -12.10 19.06
C GLY A 119 5.05 -10.61 18.92
N GLN A 120 5.39 -9.97 17.80
CA GLN A 120 4.90 -8.64 17.46
C GLN A 120 3.77 -8.76 16.43
N LYS A 121 2.59 -8.26 16.80
CA LYS A 121 1.43 -8.22 15.92
C LYS A 121 1.58 -7.09 14.90
N ILE A 122 1.55 -7.41 13.62
CA ILE A 122 1.66 -6.44 12.53
C ILE A 122 0.38 -6.52 11.67
N ALA A 123 -0.19 -5.36 11.35
CA ALA A 123 -1.24 -5.21 10.35
C ALA A 123 -0.69 -4.36 9.20
N VAL A 124 -0.57 -4.98 8.02
CA VAL A 124 -0.09 -4.33 6.80
C VAL A 124 -1.26 -4.11 5.87
N TYR A 125 -1.40 -2.88 5.42
CA TYR A 125 -2.37 -2.45 4.45
C TYR A 125 -1.67 -2.10 3.15
N THR A 126 -2.28 -2.48 2.03
CA THR A 126 -1.90 -2.01 0.70
C THR A 126 -3.01 -1.16 0.14
N ALA A 127 -2.65 -0.08 -0.54
CA ALA A 127 -3.60 0.81 -1.18
C ALA A 127 -3.17 1.10 -2.62
N HIS A 128 -4.15 1.18 -3.50
CA HIS A 128 -4.06 1.91 -4.75
C HIS A 128 -5.33 2.74 -4.80
N LEU A 129 -5.20 4.06 -4.67
CA LEU A 129 -6.36 4.92 -4.54
C LEU A 129 -6.83 5.43 -5.90
N ASP A 130 -8.03 5.98 -5.91
CA ASP A 130 -8.68 6.51 -7.10
C ASP A 130 -7.80 7.54 -7.82
N TYR A 131 -7.52 7.32 -9.10
CA TYR A 131 -6.72 8.22 -9.93
C TYR A 131 -7.57 9.30 -10.62
N LEU A 132 -8.90 9.16 -10.58
CA LEU A 132 -9.82 10.11 -11.19
C LEU A 132 -10.01 11.36 -10.30
N ASP A 133 -10.48 12.44 -10.92
CA ASP A 133 -10.74 13.71 -10.23
C ASP A 133 -9.54 14.24 -9.42
N ASP A 134 -8.34 14.11 -9.99
CA ASP A 134 -7.12 14.56 -9.37
C ASP A 134 -6.94 16.09 -9.51
N ALA A 135 -7.03 16.77 -8.36
CA ALA A 135 -6.86 18.21 -8.27
C ALA A 135 -5.48 18.72 -8.74
N TYR A 136 -4.45 17.87 -8.69
CA TYR A 136 -3.10 18.21 -9.18
C TYR A 136 -3.09 18.61 -10.66
N TYR A 137 -3.88 17.93 -11.49
CA TYR A 137 -4.00 18.27 -12.91
C TYR A 137 -4.92 19.47 -13.12
N ASN A 138 -5.96 19.64 -12.31
CA ASN A 138 -6.88 20.77 -12.45
C ASN A 138 -6.18 22.13 -12.30
N VAL A 139 -5.28 22.27 -11.33
CA VAL A 139 -4.51 23.51 -11.14
C VAL A 139 -3.50 23.78 -12.26
N ARG A 140 -3.29 22.81 -13.14
CA ARG A 140 -2.46 22.91 -14.36
C ARG A 140 -3.28 23.08 -15.63
N GLY A 141 -4.59 23.20 -15.51
CA GLY A 141 -5.50 23.42 -16.63
C GLY A 141 -5.92 22.16 -17.37
N TYR A 142 -5.84 20.98 -16.72
CA TYR A 142 -6.27 19.72 -17.29
C TYR A 142 -7.28 19.02 -16.38
N ASP A 143 -8.23 18.34 -16.98
CA ASP A 143 -9.10 17.40 -16.27
C ASP A 143 -8.34 16.08 -16.01
N GLY A 144 -8.20 15.68 -14.75
CA GLY A 144 -7.44 14.50 -14.37
C GLY A 144 -8.05 13.16 -14.81
N SER A 145 -9.31 13.17 -15.25
CA SER A 145 -10.01 11.98 -15.72
C SER A 145 -10.03 11.84 -17.24
N THR A 146 -10.23 12.96 -17.96
CA THR A 146 -10.38 12.97 -19.42
C THR A 146 -9.15 13.46 -20.17
N TRP A 147 -8.22 14.11 -19.48
CA TRP A 147 -7.03 14.79 -20.03
C TRP A 147 -7.36 15.96 -20.96
N GLU A 148 -8.60 16.44 -20.95
CA GLU A 148 -9.00 17.62 -21.70
C GLU A 148 -8.51 18.89 -21.01
N GLU A 149 -8.23 19.93 -21.83
CA GLU A 149 -7.91 21.24 -21.28
C GLU A 149 -9.16 21.85 -20.63
N ILE A 150 -9.00 22.38 -19.43
CA ILE A 150 -10.05 23.04 -18.66
C ILE A 150 -9.58 24.41 -18.17
N PRO A 151 -10.49 25.35 -17.86
CA PRO A 151 -10.12 26.57 -17.18
C PRO A 151 -9.46 26.26 -15.83
N ILE A 152 -8.31 26.91 -15.56
CA ILE A 152 -7.62 26.77 -14.28
C ILE A 152 -8.55 27.29 -13.16
N PRO A 153 -8.79 26.49 -12.09
CA PRO A 153 -9.56 26.94 -10.94
C PRO A 153 -8.94 28.20 -10.32
N THR A 154 -9.77 29.15 -9.95
CA THR A 154 -9.33 30.43 -9.37
C THR A 154 -9.49 30.50 -7.86
N THR A 155 -10.15 29.52 -7.26
CA THR A 155 -10.39 29.44 -5.81
C THR A 155 -10.06 28.04 -5.27
N VAL A 156 -9.68 28.00 -4.00
CA VAL A 156 -9.46 26.74 -3.27
C VAL A 156 -10.73 25.89 -3.23
N GLU A 157 -11.90 26.52 -3.13
CA GLU A 157 -13.20 25.83 -3.11
C GLU A 157 -13.46 25.05 -4.41
N GLU A 158 -13.14 25.63 -5.57
CA GLU A 158 -13.25 24.94 -6.86
C GLU A 158 -12.34 23.71 -6.95
N VAL A 159 -11.09 23.83 -6.46
CA VAL A 159 -10.13 22.73 -6.41
C VAL A 159 -10.62 21.62 -5.49
N LEU A 160 -11.01 21.96 -4.27
CA LEU A 160 -11.49 20.99 -3.28
C LEU A 160 -12.77 20.28 -3.74
N LYS A 161 -13.69 20.98 -4.40
CA LYS A 161 -14.91 20.37 -4.94
C LYS A 161 -14.61 19.27 -5.94
N ARG A 162 -13.59 19.44 -6.78
CA ARG A 162 -13.14 18.41 -7.73
C ARG A 162 -12.45 17.26 -7.01
N ASN A 163 -11.55 17.57 -6.08
CA ASN A 163 -10.82 16.55 -5.34
C ASN A 163 -11.74 15.62 -4.52
N VAL A 164 -12.76 16.16 -3.89
CA VAL A 164 -13.77 15.41 -3.12
C VAL A 164 -14.70 14.57 -4.01
N ALA A 165 -14.72 14.80 -5.32
CA ALA A 165 -15.47 13.94 -6.26
C ALA A 165 -14.83 12.55 -6.40
N SER A 166 -13.53 12.41 -6.15
CA SER A 166 -12.83 11.13 -6.11
C SER A 166 -13.29 10.27 -4.91
N GLN A 167 -12.96 8.98 -4.95
CA GLN A 167 -13.22 8.07 -3.83
C GLN A 167 -12.01 7.93 -2.86
N ARG A 168 -10.96 8.75 -3.01
CA ARG A 168 -9.75 8.67 -2.18
C ARG A 168 -10.03 8.88 -0.70
N ASP A 169 -10.77 9.92 -0.36
CA ASP A 169 -11.15 10.26 1.01
C ASP A 169 -12.07 9.22 1.66
N ASP A 170 -13.02 8.64 0.91
CA ASP A 170 -13.86 7.53 1.37
C ASP A 170 -13.02 6.29 1.69
N ALA A 171 -12.09 5.93 0.83
CA ALA A 171 -11.19 4.80 1.03
C ALA A 171 -10.31 5.01 2.27
N ILE A 172 -9.71 6.20 2.44
CA ILE A 172 -8.89 6.54 3.60
C ILE A 172 -9.72 6.58 4.89
N ARG A 173 -10.96 7.05 4.85
CA ARG A 173 -11.85 7.00 6.02
C ARG A 173 -12.08 5.57 6.49
N LEU A 174 -12.36 4.63 5.58
CA LEU A 174 -12.53 3.22 5.93
C LEU A 174 -11.22 2.59 6.45
N PHE A 175 -10.09 2.94 5.86
CA PHE A 175 -8.77 2.55 6.39
C PHE A 175 -8.59 3.04 7.83
N ILE A 176 -8.84 4.31 8.12
CA ILE A 176 -8.68 4.88 9.46
C ILE A 176 -9.58 4.18 10.49
N GLU A 177 -10.82 3.88 10.12
CA GLU A 177 -11.76 3.15 10.99
C GLU A 177 -11.24 1.74 11.33
N GLN A 178 -10.71 1.01 10.34
CA GLN A 178 -10.16 -0.32 10.57
C GLN A 178 -8.83 -0.26 11.31
N ALA A 179 -7.94 0.66 10.96
CA ALA A 179 -6.65 0.83 11.62
C ALA A 179 -6.78 1.18 13.11
N LYS A 180 -7.81 1.95 13.50
CA LYS A 180 -8.13 2.21 14.91
C LYS A 180 -8.49 0.92 15.66
N LYS A 181 -9.26 0.01 15.05
CA LYS A 181 -9.61 -1.28 15.65
C LYS A 181 -8.37 -2.16 15.82
N ASP A 182 -7.55 -2.25 14.77
CA ASP A 182 -6.32 -3.05 14.82
C ASP A 182 -5.33 -2.49 15.85
N ARG A 183 -5.17 -1.17 15.91
CA ARG A 183 -4.34 -0.53 16.93
C ARG A 183 -4.83 -0.83 18.36
N ALA A 184 -6.14 -0.77 18.57
CA ALA A 184 -6.74 -1.11 19.87
C ALA A 184 -6.54 -2.60 20.24
N ALA A 185 -6.42 -3.48 19.23
CA ALA A 185 -6.07 -4.89 19.40
C ALA A 185 -4.56 -5.17 19.55
N GLY A 186 -3.74 -4.11 19.57
CA GLY A 186 -2.30 -4.19 19.81
C GLY A 186 -1.44 -4.43 18.58
N TYR A 187 -1.97 -4.18 17.37
CA TYR A 187 -1.19 -4.27 16.13
C TYR A 187 -0.37 -3.00 15.89
N THR A 188 0.84 -3.18 15.38
CA THR A 188 1.58 -2.12 14.67
C THR A 188 0.97 -1.97 13.29
N ILE A 189 0.63 -0.74 12.90
CA ILE A 189 -0.06 -0.45 11.64
C ILE A 189 0.93 0.07 10.61
N ILE A 190 0.88 -0.50 9.42
CA ILE A 190 1.65 -0.08 8.25
C ILE A 190 0.66 0.11 7.10
N LEU A 191 0.75 1.23 6.41
CA LEU A 191 0.05 1.47 5.15
C LEU A 191 1.09 1.81 4.08
N GLY A 192 1.15 1.01 3.03
CA GLY A 192 1.92 1.28 1.82
C GLY A 192 1.00 1.31 0.61
N GLY A 193 1.30 2.14 -0.38
CA GLY A 193 0.46 2.18 -1.58
C GLY A 193 0.78 3.34 -2.50
N ASP A 194 0.08 3.35 -3.62
CA ASP A 194 -0.02 4.49 -4.53
C ASP A 194 -1.32 5.25 -4.19
N PHE A 195 -1.17 6.44 -3.65
CA PHE A 195 -2.31 7.24 -3.20
C PHE A 195 -2.95 8.07 -4.30
N ASN A 196 -2.33 8.12 -5.48
CA ASN A 196 -2.77 8.96 -6.61
C ASN A 196 -3.11 10.41 -6.18
N GLU A 197 -2.32 10.92 -5.25
CA GLU A 197 -2.44 12.29 -4.75
C GLU A 197 -1.07 12.78 -4.28
N PRO A 198 -0.67 14.02 -4.62
CA PRO A 198 0.57 14.61 -4.14
C PRO A 198 0.55 14.75 -2.61
N SER A 199 1.69 14.58 -1.98
CA SER A 199 1.82 14.87 -0.56
C SER A 199 1.83 16.39 -0.33
N HIS A 200 1.55 16.80 0.90
CA HIS A 200 1.66 18.23 1.28
C HIS A 200 3.08 18.78 1.09
N GLN A 201 4.10 17.92 0.97
CA GLN A 201 5.48 18.32 0.72
C GLN A 201 5.77 18.59 -0.76
N ASP A 202 4.90 18.15 -1.66
CA ASP A 202 5.01 18.41 -3.09
C ASP A 202 4.46 19.79 -3.46
N TRP A 203 3.75 20.44 -2.52
CA TRP A 203 3.24 21.79 -2.66
C TRP A 203 4.17 22.77 -1.97
N THR A 204 4.96 23.52 -2.75
CA THR A 204 5.88 24.55 -2.29
C THR A 204 5.43 25.91 -2.79
N GLU A 205 6.04 27.01 -2.30
CA GLU A 205 5.79 28.37 -2.84
C GLU A 205 6.19 28.49 -4.32
N GLU A 206 7.01 27.55 -4.84
CA GLU A 206 7.51 27.55 -6.22
C GLU A 206 6.67 26.66 -7.16
N THR A 207 5.84 25.77 -6.64
CA THR A 207 4.97 24.84 -7.39
C THR A 207 3.50 25.14 -7.21
#